data_8744240b6ad72b93ae9a6fc8c596aef4
#
_entry.id   8744240b6ad72b93ae9a6fc8c596aef4
#
_cell.length_a   1.000
_cell.length_b   1.000
_cell.length_c   1.000
_cell.angle_alpha   90.00
_cell.angle_beta   90.00
_cell.angle_gamma   90.00
#
_symmetry.space_group_name_H-M   'P 1'
#
loop_
_entity.id
_entity.type
_entity.pdbx_description
1 polymer ?
#
loop_
_entity_poly.entity_id
_entity_poly.type
_entity_poly.pdbx_seq_one_letter_code
_entity_poly.pdbx_strand_id
1 'polypeptide(L)'
;MTMKIYLGIDVGSVSTNLVLLDEGNQVIAYEYLRTRGQPIKVVQEGLRLLAPKIPDGAEIAGAGVTGSARSLVGVAVGADVVKNEITAHAVAADMVVPGVQTVIEIGGQDSKIIILRHGVVVDFAMNTVCAAGTGSFLDHQADRLGIPIEDFGSLALKNENPVHIAGRCSVFAESDMVHKQQMGHGIEDIIAGLCDALVRNYLNNVGKGKEVLSPVVFQGGVAANVGIKAAFEKALEVEVIVPEHYHVMGALGAAMLARFAMEDKGETSFRGFALSELDYQASAFTCDGCPNICEIVNLSLDGKLLARWGGRCGKWEDLELESSERVTNPK
;
A
#
# COMPACT_ATOMS: atom_id res chain seq x y z
N MET A 1 7.73 -33.98 -1.52
CA MET A 1 8.06 -32.67 -2.12
C MET A 1 7.88 -31.64 -1.04
N THR A 2 8.84 -30.77 -0.84
CA THR A 2 8.72 -29.65 0.11
C THR A 2 7.69 -28.67 -0.42
N MET A 3 6.78 -28.19 0.42
CA MET A 3 5.81 -27.17 0.06
C MET A 3 6.53 -25.84 -0.16
N LYS A 4 6.36 -25.24 -1.32
CA LYS A 4 6.93 -23.92 -1.63
C LYS A 4 5.97 -22.81 -1.24
N ILE A 5 6.50 -21.78 -0.57
CA ILE A 5 5.77 -20.60 -0.15
C ILE A 5 6.46 -19.37 -0.70
N TYR A 6 5.69 -18.34 -1.02
CA TYR A 6 6.18 -17.06 -1.53
C TYR A 6 5.81 -15.95 -0.53
N LEU A 7 6.79 -15.16 -0.16
CA LEU A 7 6.63 -14.03 0.75
C LEU A 7 6.40 -12.76 -0.08
N GLY A 8 5.33 -12.06 0.19
CA GLY A 8 5.08 -10.72 -0.31
C GLY A 8 5.09 -9.69 0.79
N ILE A 9 5.73 -8.55 0.54
CA ILE A 9 5.84 -7.45 1.49
C ILE A 9 5.45 -6.15 0.78
N ASP A 10 4.46 -5.46 1.33
CA ASP A 10 4.07 -4.12 0.91
C ASP A 10 4.35 -3.12 2.03
N VAL A 11 5.28 -2.20 1.79
CA VAL A 11 5.74 -1.24 2.81
C VAL A 11 5.31 0.16 2.43
N GLY A 12 4.12 0.52 2.89
CA GLY A 12 3.55 1.85 2.73
C GLY A 12 3.93 2.81 3.86
N SER A 13 3.56 4.08 3.71
CA SER A 13 3.80 5.12 4.72
C SER A 13 2.96 4.91 5.99
N VAL A 14 1.74 4.39 5.88
CA VAL A 14 0.80 4.15 6.99
C VAL A 14 0.84 2.71 7.47
N SER A 15 0.80 1.74 6.55
CA SER A 15 0.78 0.32 6.87
C SER A 15 1.89 -0.44 6.17
N THR A 16 2.32 -1.50 6.81
CA THR A 16 3.23 -2.51 6.27
C THR A 16 2.52 -3.85 6.34
N ASN A 17 2.40 -4.49 5.19
CA ASN A 17 1.63 -5.71 5.03
C ASN A 17 2.55 -6.84 4.55
N LEU A 18 2.40 -8.01 5.12
CA LEU A 18 3.13 -9.20 4.72
C LEU A 18 2.14 -10.34 4.42
N VAL A 19 2.40 -11.12 3.38
CA VAL A 19 1.58 -12.26 2.96
C VAL A 19 2.46 -13.45 2.69
N LEU A 20 2.04 -14.63 3.15
CA LEU A 20 2.55 -15.93 2.73
C LEU A 20 1.55 -16.57 1.77
N LEU A 21 2.01 -16.88 0.57
CA LEU A 21 1.22 -17.44 -0.53
C LEU A 21 1.78 -18.82 -0.91
N ASP A 22 0.91 -19.82 -1.11
CA ASP A 22 1.33 -21.11 -1.62
C ASP A 22 1.45 -21.14 -3.15
N GLU A 23 1.87 -22.29 -3.71
CA GLU A 23 1.96 -22.52 -5.15
C GLU A 23 0.61 -22.44 -5.87
N GLY A 24 -0.48 -22.69 -5.15
CA GLY A 24 -1.86 -22.60 -5.64
C GLY A 24 -2.49 -21.21 -5.54
N ASN A 25 -1.72 -20.19 -5.15
CA ASN A 25 -2.18 -18.83 -4.88
C ASN A 25 -3.17 -18.73 -3.69
N GLN A 26 -3.11 -19.66 -2.75
CA GLN A 26 -3.87 -19.55 -1.52
C GLN A 26 -3.06 -18.78 -0.47
N VAL A 27 -3.71 -17.84 0.21
CA VAL A 27 -3.10 -17.11 1.32
C VAL A 27 -3.04 -18.03 2.54
N ILE A 28 -1.82 -18.36 2.97
CA ILE A 28 -1.56 -19.20 4.16
C ILE A 28 -1.70 -18.36 5.42
N ALA A 29 -1.07 -17.19 5.42
CA ALA A 29 -1.09 -16.25 6.53
C ALA A 29 -0.77 -14.84 6.05
N TYR A 30 -1.18 -13.85 6.81
CA TYR A 30 -0.81 -12.47 6.58
C TYR A 30 -0.68 -11.68 7.88
N GLU A 31 0.00 -10.53 7.79
CA GLU A 31 0.08 -9.50 8.82
C GLU A 31 -0.25 -8.14 8.22
N TYR A 32 -0.99 -7.33 8.98
CA TYR A 32 -1.30 -5.92 8.68
C TYR A 32 -0.84 -5.06 9.86
N LEU A 33 0.25 -4.32 9.69
CA LEU A 33 0.91 -3.58 10.75
C LEU A 33 0.97 -2.08 10.43
N ARG A 34 0.98 -1.23 11.44
CA ARG A 34 1.18 0.22 11.27
C ARG A 34 2.67 0.52 11.12
N THR A 35 3.07 1.18 10.03
CA THR A 35 4.50 1.47 9.72
C THR A 35 5.14 2.45 10.71
N ARG A 36 4.41 3.46 11.18
CA ARG A 36 4.89 4.44 12.19
C ARG A 36 6.25 5.07 11.86
N GLY A 37 6.56 5.25 10.57
CA GLY A 37 7.84 5.80 10.11
C GLY A 37 9.07 4.89 10.32
N GLN A 38 8.88 3.61 10.67
CA GLN A 38 9.95 2.66 10.96
C GLN A 38 9.85 1.41 10.07
N PRO A 39 9.97 1.54 8.75
CA PRO A 39 9.66 0.47 7.80
C PRO A 39 10.45 -0.82 8.06
N ILE A 40 11.75 -0.76 8.36
CA ILE A 40 12.57 -1.94 8.62
C ILE A 40 12.10 -2.67 9.88
N LYS A 41 11.91 -1.94 10.98
CA LYS A 41 11.49 -2.54 12.26
C LYS A 41 10.12 -3.22 12.16
N VAL A 42 9.20 -2.60 11.41
CA VAL A 42 7.85 -3.16 11.24
C VAL A 42 7.89 -4.40 10.34
N VAL A 43 8.74 -4.42 9.30
CA VAL A 43 8.98 -5.64 8.51
C VAL A 43 9.58 -6.75 9.39
N GLN A 44 10.56 -6.44 10.24
CA GLN A 44 11.14 -7.40 11.18
C GLN A 44 10.07 -7.95 12.15
N GLU A 45 9.19 -7.09 12.67
CA GLU A 45 8.05 -7.50 13.49
C GLU A 45 7.12 -8.44 12.71
N GLY A 46 6.74 -8.07 11.47
CA GLY A 46 5.90 -8.89 10.60
C GLY A 46 6.53 -10.25 10.30
N LEU A 47 7.82 -10.32 10.01
CA LEU A 47 8.52 -11.57 9.80
C LEU A 47 8.51 -12.45 11.06
N ARG A 48 8.70 -11.86 12.25
CA ARG A 48 8.63 -12.58 13.53
C ARG A 48 7.25 -13.15 13.79
N LEU A 49 6.18 -12.41 13.43
CA LEU A 49 4.80 -12.86 13.58
C LEU A 49 4.41 -13.92 12.55
N LEU A 50 4.98 -13.90 11.35
CA LEU A 50 4.71 -14.88 10.30
C LEU A 50 5.50 -16.18 10.46
N ALA A 51 6.72 -16.14 11.01
CA ALA A 51 7.57 -17.32 11.14
C ALA A 51 6.86 -18.54 11.77
N PRO A 52 6.12 -18.43 12.87
CA PRO A 52 5.41 -19.57 13.49
C PRO A 52 4.18 -20.02 12.69
N LYS A 53 3.74 -19.29 11.66
CA LYS A 53 2.59 -19.62 10.82
C LYS A 53 2.98 -20.41 9.56
N ILE A 54 4.26 -20.64 9.35
CA ILE A 54 4.77 -21.44 8.23
C ILE A 54 4.48 -22.92 8.54
N PRO A 55 3.84 -23.65 7.60
CA PRO A 55 3.61 -25.07 7.77
C PRO A 55 4.92 -25.87 7.90
N ASP A 56 4.87 -26.94 8.70
CA ASP A 56 6.04 -27.82 8.91
C ASP A 56 6.53 -28.38 7.56
N GLY A 57 7.83 -28.26 7.34
CA GLY A 57 8.49 -28.75 6.13
C GLY A 57 8.26 -27.86 4.89
N ALA A 58 7.66 -26.68 5.03
CA ALA A 58 7.58 -25.71 3.95
C ALA A 58 8.85 -24.82 3.90
N GLU A 59 9.15 -24.31 2.71
CA GLU A 59 10.27 -23.40 2.45
C GLU A 59 9.83 -22.14 1.71
N ILE A 60 10.48 -21.01 2.02
CA ILE A 60 10.27 -19.78 1.23
C ILE A 60 11.05 -19.93 -0.07
N ALA A 61 10.31 -20.07 -1.18
CA ALA A 61 10.87 -20.22 -2.51
C ALA A 61 11.08 -18.90 -3.26
N GLY A 62 10.56 -17.79 -2.71
CA GLY A 62 10.77 -16.46 -3.28
C GLY A 62 10.18 -15.36 -2.40
N ALA A 63 10.77 -14.17 -2.48
CA ALA A 63 10.32 -12.98 -1.77
C ALA A 63 10.18 -11.78 -2.70
N GLY A 64 9.02 -11.09 -2.63
CA GLY A 64 8.71 -9.89 -3.39
C GLY A 64 8.40 -8.70 -2.49
N VAL A 65 8.82 -7.52 -2.92
CA VAL A 65 8.63 -6.28 -2.16
C VAL A 65 8.03 -5.19 -3.03
N THR A 66 7.06 -4.46 -2.48
CA THR A 66 6.42 -3.29 -3.08
C THR A 66 6.20 -2.18 -2.03
N GLY A 67 5.54 -1.11 -2.43
CA GLY A 67 5.24 0.03 -1.57
C GLY A 67 6.26 1.17 -1.67
N SER A 68 6.06 2.22 -0.87
CA SER A 68 6.90 3.42 -0.90
C SER A 68 8.34 3.17 -0.42
N ALA A 69 8.54 2.29 0.57
CA ALA A 69 9.86 1.93 1.09
C ALA A 69 10.45 0.65 0.45
N ARG A 70 9.94 0.22 -0.72
CA ARG A 70 10.33 -1.05 -1.37
C ARG A 70 11.82 -1.21 -1.62
N SER A 71 12.54 -0.13 -1.99
CA SER A 71 13.98 -0.21 -2.28
C SER A 71 14.78 -0.51 -1.02
N LEU A 72 14.47 0.17 0.09
CA LEU A 72 15.09 -0.05 1.39
C LEU A 72 14.86 -1.47 1.90
N VAL A 73 13.59 -1.87 1.92
CA VAL A 73 13.20 -3.19 2.44
C VAL A 73 13.64 -4.31 1.52
N GLY A 74 13.57 -4.12 0.20
CA GLY A 74 14.03 -5.10 -0.78
C GLY A 74 15.49 -5.50 -0.57
N VAL A 75 16.36 -4.52 -0.33
CA VAL A 75 17.78 -4.80 0.01
C VAL A 75 17.91 -5.46 1.38
N ALA A 76 17.19 -4.97 2.39
CA ALA A 76 17.26 -5.52 3.74
C ALA A 76 16.88 -7.00 3.78
N VAL A 77 15.79 -7.39 3.12
CA VAL A 77 15.29 -8.77 3.14
C VAL A 77 15.94 -9.68 2.10
N GLY A 78 16.68 -9.13 1.13
CA GLY A 78 17.19 -9.90 -0.02
C GLY A 78 16.06 -10.32 -0.96
N ALA A 79 15.21 -9.36 -1.37
CA ALA A 79 14.07 -9.66 -2.23
C ALA A 79 14.49 -10.12 -3.63
N ASP A 80 13.85 -11.17 -4.14
CA ASP A 80 14.04 -11.67 -5.50
C ASP A 80 13.43 -10.74 -6.55
N VAL A 81 12.37 -10.03 -6.15
CA VAL A 81 11.70 -9.05 -7.00
C VAL A 81 11.28 -7.82 -6.20
N VAL A 82 11.53 -6.64 -6.77
CA VAL A 82 11.07 -5.36 -6.25
C VAL A 82 10.28 -4.66 -7.36
N LYS A 83 9.01 -4.39 -7.13
CA LYS A 83 8.12 -3.74 -8.11
C LYS A 83 7.37 -2.58 -7.48
N ASN A 84 6.90 -1.66 -8.34
CA ASN A 84 6.02 -0.58 -7.89
C ASN A 84 4.63 -1.13 -7.50
N GLU A 85 3.92 -0.37 -6.69
CA GLU A 85 2.63 -0.74 -6.15
C GLU A 85 1.53 -0.87 -7.22
N ILE A 86 1.58 -0.10 -8.31
CA ILE A 86 0.61 -0.22 -9.42
C ILE A 86 0.64 -1.63 -10.00
N THR A 87 1.85 -2.15 -10.28
CA THR A 87 2.03 -3.51 -10.79
C THR A 87 1.56 -4.56 -9.79
N ALA A 88 1.92 -4.42 -8.52
CA ALA A 88 1.55 -5.39 -7.48
C ALA A 88 0.02 -5.44 -7.29
N HIS A 89 -0.63 -4.29 -7.13
CA HIS A 89 -2.08 -4.21 -7.01
C HIS A 89 -2.83 -4.75 -8.23
N ALA A 90 -2.34 -4.47 -9.44
CA ALA A 90 -2.94 -4.97 -10.68
C ALA A 90 -2.88 -6.50 -10.78
N VAL A 91 -1.71 -7.09 -10.49
CA VAL A 91 -1.49 -8.54 -10.54
C VAL A 91 -2.38 -9.25 -9.51
N ALA A 92 -2.46 -8.73 -8.28
CA ALA A 92 -3.34 -9.29 -7.26
C ALA A 92 -4.82 -9.20 -7.66
N ALA A 93 -5.25 -8.06 -8.17
CA ALA A 93 -6.65 -7.84 -8.56
C ALA A 93 -7.08 -8.77 -9.71
N ASP A 94 -6.23 -8.95 -10.73
CA ASP A 94 -6.55 -9.84 -11.87
C ASP A 94 -6.58 -11.31 -11.46
N MET A 95 -5.76 -11.72 -10.48
CA MET A 95 -5.82 -13.06 -9.93
C MET A 95 -7.12 -13.31 -9.16
N VAL A 96 -7.50 -12.38 -8.28
CA VAL A 96 -8.66 -12.56 -7.39
C VAL A 96 -9.99 -12.38 -8.14
N VAL A 97 -10.02 -11.47 -9.11
CA VAL A 97 -11.15 -11.22 -10.00
C VAL A 97 -10.68 -11.27 -11.45
N PRO A 98 -10.62 -12.48 -12.05
CA PRO A 98 -10.17 -12.64 -13.42
C PRO A 98 -10.93 -11.76 -14.41
N GLY A 99 -10.16 -11.03 -15.23
CA GLY A 99 -10.72 -10.10 -16.21
C GLY A 99 -11.15 -8.75 -15.62
N VAL A 100 -10.68 -8.39 -14.41
CA VAL A 100 -10.89 -7.06 -13.82
C VAL A 100 -10.43 -5.97 -14.81
N GLN A 101 -11.24 -4.92 -14.94
CA GLN A 101 -10.94 -3.80 -15.83
C GLN A 101 -10.60 -2.51 -15.09
N THR A 102 -11.07 -2.37 -13.84
CA THR A 102 -10.81 -1.19 -13.03
C THR A 102 -10.51 -1.59 -11.59
N VAL A 103 -9.42 -1.07 -11.06
CA VAL A 103 -9.07 -1.21 -9.64
C VAL A 103 -9.13 0.16 -8.98
N ILE A 104 -9.97 0.28 -7.97
CA ILE A 104 -10.05 1.41 -7.05
C ILE A 104 -9.24 1.01 -5.81
N GLU A 105 -8.18 1.73 -5.50
CA GLU A 105 -7.41 1.53 -4.29
C GLU A 105 -7.41 2.79 -3.46
N ILE A 106 -7.80 2.67 -2.17
CA ILE A 106 -7.75 3.77 -1.23
C ILE A 106 -7.05 3.31 0.04
N GLY A 107 -5.85 3.82 0.21
CA GLY A 107 -5.04 3.63 1.39
C GLY A 107 -5.29 4.70 2.47
N GLY A 108 -4.40 4.72 3.48
CA GLY A 108 -4.48 5.71 4.57
C GLY A 108 -4.11 7.12 4.14
N GLN A 109 -3.09 7.29 3.29
CA GLN A 109 -2.57 8.62 2.88
C GLN A 109 -2.61 8.88 1.38
N ASP A 110 -2.82 7.87 0.58
CA ASP A 110 -2.90 7.99 -0.87
C ASP A 110 -4.11 7.22 -1.42
N SER A 111 -4.40 7.43 -2.68
CA SER A 111 -5.40 6.67 -3.40
C SER A 111 -5.04 6.56 -4.88
N LYS A 112 -5.44 5.47 -5.50
CA LYS A 112 -5.05 5.13 -6.87
C LYS A 112 -6.23 4.56 -7.63
N ILE A 113 -6.27 4.84 -8.93
CA ILE A 113 -7.07 4.09 -9.88
C ILE A 113 -6.14 3.42 -10.88
N ILE A 114 -6.41 2.15 -11.19
CA ILE A 114 -5.64 1.38 -12.16
C ILE A 114 -6.62 0.83 -13.19
N ILE A 115 -6.35 1.10 -14.45
CA ILE A 115 -7.17 0.65 -15.57
C ILE A 115 -6.44 -0.50 -16.26
N LEU A 116 -7.10 -1.65 -16.29
CA LEU A 116 -6.59 -2.84 -16.97
C LEU A 116 -7.40 -3.11 -18.24
N ARG A 117 -6.74 -3.68 -19.24
CA ARG A 117 -7.37 -4.29 -20.40
C ARG A 117 -6.64 -5.57 -20.71
N HIS A 118 -7.37 -6.68 -20.72
CA HIS A 118 -6.80 -8.02 -20.95
C HIS A 118 -5.63 -8.36 -20.00
N GLY A 119 -5.77 -8.05 -18.71
CA GLY A 119 -4.76 -8.30 -17.68
C GLY A 119 -3.54 -7.34 -17.71
N VAL A 120 -3.53 -6.36 -18.63
CA VAL A 120 -2.43 -5.39 -18.76
C VAL A 120 -2.87 -4.01 -18.27
N VAL A 121 -2.03 -3.37 -17.46
CA VAL A 121 -2.23 -1.99 -17.03
C VAL A 121 -2.04 -1.07 -18.24
N VAL A 122 -3.12 -0.39 -18.65
CA VAL A 122 -3.10 0.56 -19.79
C VAL A 122 -3.08 2.00 -19.33
N ASP A 123 -3.58 2.29 -18.12
CA ASP A 123 -3.58 3.64 -17.56
C ASP A 123 -3.68 3.58 -16.02
N PHE A 124 -3.22 4.62 -15.34
CA PHE A 124 -3.39 4.78 -13.89
C PHE A 124 -3.33 6.26 -13.50
N ALA A 125 -3.83 6.57 -12.32
CA ALA A 125 -3.61 7.84 -11.66
C ALA A 125 -3.47 7.63 -10.15
N MET A 126 -2.75 8.56 -9.50
CA MET A 126 -2.52 8.53 -8.06
C MET A 126 -2.81 9.89 -7.45
N ASN A 127 -3.43 9.89 -6.28
CA ASN A 127 -3.55 11.05 -5.41
C ASN A 127 -2.62 10.86 -4.21
N THR A 128 -1.56 11.64 -4.17
CA THR A 128 -0.56 11.62 -3.08
C THR A 128 -0.52 12.93 -2.30
N VAL A 129 -1.45 13.85 -2.57
CA VAL A 129 -1.41 15.22 -2.03
C VAL A 129 -2.68 15.59 -1.25
N CYS A 130 -3.85 15.15 -1.72
CA CYS A 130 -5.13 15.57 -1.16
C CYS A 130 -5.69 14.53 -0.17
N ALA A 131 -5.71 14.86 1.12
CA ALA A 131 -6.25 13.97 2.17
C ALA A 131 -7.74 13.64 1.99
N ALA A 132 -8.54 14.53 1.38
CA ALA A 132 -9.99 14.35 1.24
C ALA A 132 -10.43 13.10 0.46
N GLY A 133 -9.52 12.48 -0.31
CA GLY A 133 -9.76 11.24 -1.05
C GLY A 133 -9.05 10.02 -0.45
N THR A 134 -8.75 10.01 0.84
CA THR A 134 -7.96 8.97 1.52
C THR A 134 -8.58 8.53 2.84
N GLY A 135 -8.10 7.42 3.41
CA GLY A 135 -8.56 6.89 4.69
C GLY A 135 -8.36 7.85 5.87
N SER A 136 -7.25 8.62 5.86
CA SER A 136 -6.99 9.61 6.93
C SER A 136 -8.07 10.68 7.04
N PHE A 137 -8.76 11.00 5.95
CA PHE A 137 -9.92 11.90 6.00
C PHE A 137 -11.05 11.27 6.82
N LEU A 138 -11.38 10.01 6.57
CA LEU A 138 -12.45 9.32 7.30
C LEU A 138 -12.09 9.12 8.77
N ASP A 139 -10.86 8.69 9.07
CA ASP A 139 -10.37 8.54 10.45
C ASP A 139 -10.54 9.85 11.24
N HIS A 140 -10.15 10.97 10.62
CA HIS A 140 -10.27 12.28 11.26
C HIS A 140 -11.72 12.71 11.47
N GLN A 141 -12.63 12.44 10.52
CA GLN A 141 -14.04 12.76 10.69
C GLN A 141 -14.72 11.84 11.72
N ALA A 142 -14.37 10.55 11.74
CA ALA A 142 -14.87 9.60 12.73
C ALA A 142 -14.47 10.02 14.16
N ASP A 143 -13.19 10.38 14.34
CA ASP A 143 -12.68 10.87 15.63
C ASP A 143 -13.43 12.14 16.09
N ARG A 144 -13.65 13.10 15.19
CA ARG A 144 -14.40 14.33 15.49
C ARG A 144 -15.86 14.09 15.86
N LEU A 145 -16.48 13.08 15.26
CA LEU A 145 -17.85 12.68 15.56
C LEU A 145 -17.94 11.80 16.83
N GLY A 146 -16.80 11.35 17.37
CA GLY A 146 -16.73 10.41 18.49
C GLY A 146 -17.26 9.02 18.15
N ILE A 147 -17.12 8.60 16.89
CA ILE A 147 -17.63 7.32 16.36
C ILE A 147 -16.45 6.44 16.00
N PRO A 148 -16.43 5.16 16.42
CA PRO A 148 -15.44 4.19 15.93
C PRO A 148 -15.47 4.10 14.40
N ILE A 149 -14.30 4.09 13.77
CA ILE A 149 -14.23 4.04 12.30
C ILE A 149 -14.88 2.77 11.74
N GLU A 150 -14.88 1.69 12.50
CA GLU A 150 -15.49 0.41 12.16
C GLU A 150 -17.01 0.51 12.01
N ASP A 151 -17.66 1.40 12.75
CA ASP A 151 -19.10 1.63 12.73
C ASP A 151 -19.53 2.61 11.63
N PHE A 152 -18.57 3.38 11.09
CA PHE A 152 -18.84 4.51 10.22
C PHE A 152 -19.61 4.10 8.94
N GLY A 153 -19.17 3.04 8.28
CA GLY A 153 -19.81 2.54 7.08
C GLY A 153 -21.22 1.99 7.31
N SER A 154 -21.42 1.27 8.42
CA SER A 154 -22.73 0.72 8.77
C SER A 154 -23.75 1.79 9.13
N LEU A 155 -23.31 2.89 9.76
CA LEU A 155 -24.14 4.05 10.02
C LEU A 155 -24.50 4.80 8.73
N ALA A 156 -23.55 4.94 7.80
CA ALA A 156 -23.83 5.53 6.49
C ALA A 156 -24.99 4.84 5.76
N LEU A 157 -25.09 3.51 5.86
CA LEU A 157 -26.16 2.75 5.20
C LEU A 157 -27.56 2.94 5.82
N LYS A 158 -27.64 3.51 7.04
CA LYS A 158 -28.92 3.80 7.72
C LYS A 158 -29.49 5.18 7.40
N ASN A 159 -28.82 5.94 6.50
CA ASN A 159 -29.27 7.26 6.11
C ASN A 159 -30.67 7.23 5.46
N GLU A 160 -31.45 8.30 5.69
CA GLU A 160 -32.73 8.53 5.04
C GLU A 160 -32.62 9.63 4.00
N ASN A 161 -31.82 10.67 4.28
CA ASN A 161 -31.66 11.83 3.42
C ASN A 161 -30.23 12.40 3.51
N PRO A 162 -29.27 11.81 2.78
CA PRO A 162 -27.87 12.18 2.85
C PRO A 162 -27.65 13.68 2.63
N VAL A 163 -26.90 14.33 3.52
CA VAL A 163 -26.60 15.76 3.37
C VAL A 163 -25.48 16.00 2.36
N HIS A 164 -25.56 17.11 1.65
CA HIS A 164 -24.45 17.51 0.81
C HIS A 164 -23.30 18.07 1.64
N ILE A 165 -22.08 17.53 1.46
CA ILE A 165 -20.84 17.97 2.10
C ILE A 165 -19.82 18.28 0.99
N ALA A 166 -19.01 19.35 1.18
CA ALA A 166 -17.96 19.71 0.23
C ALA A 166 -16.94 18.57 0.06
N GLY A 167 -16.64 18.19 -1.18
CA GLY A 167 -15.73 17.07 -1.50
C GLY A 167 -14.34 17.49 -1.97
N ARG A 168 -14.04 18.79 -2.13
CA ARG A 168 -12.75 19.23 -2.70
C ARG A 168 -11.62 19.36 -1.69
N CYS A 169 -11.93 19.65 -0.44
CA CYS A 169 -10.96 19.94 0.60
C CYS A 169 -11.46 19.39 1.93
N SER A 170 -10.61 18.67 2.65
CA SER A 170 -10.94 18.10 3.97
C SER A 170 -11.36 19.15 4.99
N VAL A 171 -10.76 20.34 4.96
CA VAL A 171 -11.10 21.45 5.88
C VAL A 171 -12.51 21.96 5.62
N PHE A 172 -12.90 22.15 4.35
CA PHE A 172 -14.26 22.58 4.04
C PHE A 172 -15.30 21.48 4.28
N ALA A 173 -14.94 20.22 4.01
CA ALA A 173 -15.81 19.09 4.35
C ALA A 173 -16.10 19.02 5.85
N GLU A 174 -15.09 19.24 6.68
CA GLU A 174 -15.22 19.31 8.14
C GLU A 174 -16.12 20.49 8.59
N SER A 175 -15.89 21.67 8.01
CA SER A 175 -16.72 22.84 8.31
C SER A 175 -18.19 22.62 7.93
N ASP A 176 -18.45 22.01 6.77
CA ASP A 176 -19.79 21.64 6.36
C ASP A 176 -20.41 20.61 7.30
N MET A 177 -19.65 19.58 7.68
CA MET A 177 -20.10 18.57 8.66
C MET A 177 -20.56 19.21 9.96
N VAL A 178 -19.74 20.07 10.55
CA VAL A 178 -20.08 20.80 11.79
C VAL A 178 -21.33 21.66 11.60
N HIS A 179 -21.44 22.35 10.48
CA HIS A 179 -22.63 23.15 10.17
C HIS A 179 -23.89 22.28 10.07
N LYS A 180 -23.82 21.11 9.43
CA LYS A 180 -24.94 20.17 9.33
C LYS A 180 -25.37 19.64 10.72
N GLN A 181 -24.41 19.33 11.61
CA GLN A 181 -24.72 18.99 13.00
C GLN A 181 -25.48 20.11 13.72
N GLN A 182 -25.02 21.36 13.57
CA GLN A 182 -25.68 22.52 14.18
C GLN A 182 -27.10 22.77 13.65
N MET A 183 -27.36 22.38 12.40
CA MET A 183 -28.70 22.42 11.80
C MET A 183 -29.61 21.27 12.24
N GLY A 184 -29.10 20.30 13.02
CA GLY A 184 -29.89 19.20 13.58
C GLY A 184 -30.09 18.02 12.60
N HIS A 185 -29.23 17.89 11.57
CA HIS A 185 -29.27 16.69 10.71
C HIS A 185 -28.86 15.44 11.49
N GLY A 186 -29.43 14.29 11.13
CA GLY A 186 -29.09 12.99 11.70
C GLY A 186 -27.65 12.61 11.40
N ILE A 187 -27.05 11.87 12.33
CA ILE A 187 -25.66 11.46 12.21
C ILE A 187 -25.44 10.54 10.99
N GLU A 188 -26.40 9.67 10.71
CA GLU A 188 -26.37 8.74 9.58
C GLU A 188 -26.37 9.49 8.25
N ASP A 189 -27.18 10.56 8.13
CA ASP A 189 -27.25 11.41 6.94
C ASP A 189 -25.94 12.20 6.72
N ILE A 190 -25.30 12.64 7.81
CA ILE A 190 -24.01 13.32 7.79
C ILE A 190 -22.91 12.37 7.34
N ILE A 191 -22.87 11.17 7.90
CA ILE A 191 -21.86 10.15 7.55
C ILE A 191 -22.01 9.72 6.08
N ALA A 192 -23.23 9.50 5.63
CA ALA A 192 -23.50 9.20 4.21
C ALA A 192 -23.03 10.35 3.30
N GLY A 193 -23.25 11.59 3.70
CA GLY A 193 -22.74 12.77 3.00
C GLY A 193 -21.21 12.85 2.94
N LEU A 194 -20.51 12.42 4.00
CA LEU A 194 -19.04 12.31 4.04
C LEU A 194 -18.55 11.21 3.10
N CYS A 195 -19.21 10.05 3.05
CA CYS A 195 -18.90 8.98 2.10
C CYS A 195 -19.06 9.46 0.65
N ASP A 196 -20.18 10.10 0.33
CA ASP A 196 -20.41 10.70 -0.99
C ASP A 196 -19.37 11.78 -1.33
N ALA A 197 -18.91 12.57 -0.34
CA ALA A 197 -17.87 13.59 -0.53
C ALA A 197 -16.51 13.00 -0.87
N LEU A 198 -16.11 11.93 -0.19
CA LEU A 198 -14.85 11.20 -0.47
C LEU A 198 -14.89 10.63 -1.89
N VAL A 199 -15.96 9.93 -2.26
CA VAL A 199 -16.11 9.33 -3.60
C VAL A 199 -16.07 10.40 -4.70
N ARG A 200 -16.78 11.53 -4.52
CA ARG A 200 -16.68 12.65 -5.45
C ARG A 200 -15.26 13.22 -5.56
N ASN A 201 -14.56 13.35 -4.43
CA ASN A 201 -13.16 13.77 -4.44
C ASN A 201 -12.28 12.81 -5.23
N TYR A 202 -12.41 11.52 -4.94
CA TYR A 202 -11.66 10.47 -5.61
C TYR A 202 -11.90 10.49 -7.12
N LEU A 203 -13.15 10.44 -7.56
CA LEU A 203 -13.50 10.42 -8.99
C LEU A 203 -13.06 11.69 -9.72
N ASN A 204 -13.09 12.85 -9.06
CA ASN A 204 -12.65 14.11 -9.66
C ASN A 204 -11.12 14.25 -9.73
N ASN A 205 -10.36 13.59 -8.85
CA ASN A 205 -8.90 13.67 -8.82
C ASN A 205 -8.26 12.55 -9.63
N VAL A 206 -8.50 11.28 -9.27
CA VAL A 206 -7.85 10.14 -9.92
C VAL A 206 -8.71 9.48 -10.99
N GLY A 207 -10.04 9.56 -10.87
CA GLY A 207 -10.98 9.01 -11.85
C GLY A 207 -11.22 9.90 -13.08
N LYS A 208 -10.81 11.18 -13.02
CA LYS A 208 -11.09 12.13 -14.10
C LYS A 208 -10.48 11.72 -15.43
N GLY A 209 -11.31 11.55 -16.44
CA GLY A 209 -10.90 11.15 -17.80
C GLY A 209 -10.53 9.68 -17.92
N LYS A 210 -10.76 8.87 -16.88
CA LYS A 210 -10.57 7.42 -16.94
C LYS A 210 -11.85 6.73 -17.37
N GLU A 211 -11.71 5.73 -18.21
CA GLU A 211 -12.81 4.86 -18.62
C GLU A 211 -12.96 3.73 -17.58
N VAL A 212 -13.91 3.90 -16.66
CA VAL A 212 -14.23 2.90 -15.63
C VAL A 212 -15.14 1.84 -16.23
N LEU A 213 -14.65 0.61 -16.33
CA LEU A 213 -15.40 -0.54 -16.85
C LEU A 213 -15.42 -1.67 -15.82
N SER A 214 -16.52 -2.42 -15.81
CA SER A 214 -16.67 -3.64 -14.99
C SER A 214 -15.90 -4.81 -15.60
N PRO A 215 -15.42 -5.74 -14.74
CA PRO A 215 -15.51 -5.77 -13.28
C PRO A 215 -14.67 -4.68 -12.62
N VAL A 216 -15.23 -4.06 -11.54
CA VAL A 216 -14.55 -3.06 -10.71
C VAL A 216 -14.19 -3.67 -9.37
N VAL A 217 -12.91 -3.65 -9.01
CA VAL A 217 -12.40 -4.09 -7.71
C VAL A 217 -12.11 -2.88 -6.84
N PHE A 218 -12.59 -2.91 -5.58
CA PHE A 218 -12.27 -1.92 -4.56
C PHE A 218 -11.41 -2.57 -3.46
N GLN A 219 -10.23 -2.03 -3.23
CA GLN A 219 -9.23 -2.56 -2.31
C GLN A 219 -8.52 -1.45 -1.53
N GLY A 220 -7.58 -1.81 -0.64
CA GLY A 220 -6.97 -0.90 0.33
C GLY A 220 -7.77 -0.85 1.63
N GLY A 221 -7.23 -0.20 2.67
CA GLY A 221 -7.84 -0.19 4.00
C GLY A 221 -9.25 0.40 4.05
N VAL A 222 -9.57 1.36 3.16
CA VAL A 222 -10.89 2.01 3.10
C VAL A 222 -11.97 1.08 2.52
N ALA A 223 -11.60 0.00 1.84
CA ALA A 223 -12.57 -0.97 1.32
C ALA A 223 -13.33 -1.75 2.43
N ALA A 224 -12.85 -1.68 3.67
CA ALA A 224 -13.62 -2.12 4.85
C ALA A 224 -14.92 -1.35 5.04
N ASN A 225 -15.02 -0.12 4.53
CA ASN A 225 -16.15 0.77 4.75
C ASN A 225 -17.25 0.50 3.73
N VAL A 226 -18.31 -0.18 4.17
CA VAL A 226 -19.47 -0.54 3.32
C VAL A 226 -20.23 0.68 2.80
N GLY A 227 -20.20 1.82 3.52
CA GLY A 227 -20.80 3.07 3.07
C GLY A 227 -20.05 3.67 1.88
N ILE A 228 -18.71 3.58 1.87
CA ILE A 228 -17.89 4.01 0.72
C ILE A 228 -18.12 3.10 -0.49
N LYS A 229 -18.21 1.77 -0.27
CA LYS A 229 -18.57 0.83 -1.33
C LYS A 229 -19.92 1.23 -1.98
N ALA A 230 -20.95 1.43 -1.17
CA ALA A 230 -22.27 1.82 -1.65
C ALA A 230 -22.25 3.18 -2.37
N ALA A 231 -21.46 4.15 -1.90
CA ALA A 231 -21.29 5.44 -2.55
C ALA A 231 -20.59 5.31 -3.94
N PHE A 232 -19.61 4.39 -4.09
CA PHE A 232 -19.02 4.09 -5.38
C PHE A 232 -20.01 3.42 -6.32
N GLU A 233 -20.76 2.42 -5.86
CA GLU A 233 -21.78 1.74 -6.67
C GLU A 233 -22.85 2.72 -7.18
N LYS A 234 -23.30 3.63 -6.32
CA LYS A 234 -24.22 4.72 -6.67
C LYS A 234 -23.63 5.69 -7.70
N ALA A 235 -22.37 6.08 -7.52
CA ALA A 235 -21.73 7.08 -8.37
C ALA A 235 -21.31 6.55 -9.74
N LEU A 236 -20.98 5.26 -9.83
CA LEU A 236 -20.50 4.59 -11.04
C LEU A 236 -21.60 3.82 -11.76
N GLU A 237 -22.72 3.57 -11.09
CA GLU A 237 -23.84 2.74 -11.59
C GLU A 237 -23.43 1.32 -11.98
N VAL A 238 -22.43 0.75 -11.25
CA VAL A 238 -21.92 -0.61 -11.44
C VAL A 238 -21.72 -1.29 -10.09
N GLU A 239 -21.71 -2.62 -10.10
CA GLU A 239 -21.32 -3.41 -8.94
C GLU A 239 -19.82 -3.21 -8.65
N VAL A 240 -19.46 -3.08 -7.37
CA VAL A 240 -18.09 -2.95 -6.89
C VAL A 240 -17.74 -4.15 -6.04
N ILE A 241 -16.71 -4.90 -6.46
CA ILE A 241 -16.26 -6.11 -5.80
C ILE A 241 -15.19 -5.76 -4.77
N VAL A 242 -15.40 -6.17 -3.51
CA VAL A 242 -14.39 -6.06 -2.46
C VAL A 242 -13.83 -7.47 -2.21
N PRO A 243 -12.54 -7.73 -2.52
CA PRO A 243 -11.94 -9.04 -2.31
C PRO A 243 -11.81 -9.38 -0.82
N GLU A 244 -11.74 -10.67 -0.48
CA GLU A 244 -11.55 -11.13 0.91
C GLU A 244 -10.30 -10.49 1.56
N HIS A 245 -9.19 -10.43 0.83
CA HIS A 245 -7.92 -9.89 1.31
C HIS A 245 -7.66 -8.44 0.87
N TYR A 246 -8.73 -7.62 0.74
CA TYR A 246 -8.68 -6.24 0.23
C TYR A 246 -7.60 -5.37 0.88
N HIS A 247 -7.26 -5.63 2.13
CA HIS A 247 -6.33 -4.82 2.93
C HIS A 247 -4.85 -5.19 2.75
N VAL A 248 -4.54 -6.33 2.11
CA VAL A 248 -3.16 -6.82 1.87
C VAL A 248 -2.87 -7.10 0.40
N MET A 249 -3.67 -6.57 -0.52
CA MET A 249 -3.56 -6.83 -1.96
C MET A 249 -2.19 -6.46 -2.54
N GLY A 250 -1.55 -5.38 -2.07
CA GLY A 250 -0.20 -5.03 -2.50
C GLY A 250 0.83 -6.11 -2.15
N ALA A 251 0.78 -6.62 -0.92
CA ALA A 251 1.65 -7.72 -0.49
C ALA A 251 1.32 -9.03 -1.22
N LEU A 252 0.03 -9.33 -1.44
CA LEU A 252 -0.40 -10.48 -2.22
C LEU A 252 0.18 -10.43 -3.64
N GLY A 253 0.09 -9.29 -4.31
CA GLY A 253 0.66 -9.10 -5.64
C GLY A 253 2.19 -9.20 -5.64
N ALA A 254 2.86 -8.73 -4.60
CA ALA A 254 4.31 -8.89 -4.45
C ALA A 254 4.72 -10.36 -4.30
N ALA A 255 3.97 -11.18 -3.53
CA ALA A 255 4.19 -12.62 -3.41
C ALA A 255 4.02 -13.34 -4.76
N MET A 256 2.99 -12.98 -5.52
CA MET A 256 2.76 -13.55 -6.86
C MET A 256 3.88 -13.19 -7.83
N LEU A 257 4.31 -11.93 -7.82
CA LEU A 257 5.43 -11.48 -8.65
C LEU A 257 6.72 -12.21 -8.29
N ALA A 258 6.94 -12.51 -7.01
CA ALA A 258 8.05 -13.36 -6.57
C ALA A 258 7.91 -14.77 -7.13
N ARG A 259 6.71 -15.39 -7.05
CA ARG A 259 6.43 -16.70 -7.60
C ARG A 259 6.77 -16.75 -9.09
N PHE A 260 6.28 -15.82 -9.90
CA PHE A 260 6.59 -15.76 -11.33
C PHE A 260 8.07 -15.55 -11.61
N ALA A 261 8.75 -14.69 -10.82
CA ALA A 261 10.18 -14.46 -11.00
C ALA A 261 11.04 -15.67 -10.66
N MET A 262 10.54 -16.58 -9.83
CA MET A 262 11.25 -17.76 -9.36
C MET A 262 10.91 -19.04 -10.13
N GLU A 263 9.97 -19.02 -11.11
CA GLU A 263 9.62 -20.17 -11.94
C GLU A 263 10.84 -20.78 -12.65
N ASP A 264 11.75 -19.91 -13.12
CA ASP A 264 12.97 -20.31 -13.84
C ASP A 264 14.25 -20.18 -12.99
N LYS A 265 14.14 -19.80 -11.71
CA LYS A 265 15.28 -19.62 -10.80
C LYS A 265 15.30 -20.73 -9.74
N GLY A 266 16.49 -21.26 -9.45
CA GLY A 266 16.64 -22.39 -8.53
C GLY A 266 16.61 -22.01 -7.05
N GLU A 267 17.15 -20.85 -6.65
CA GLU A 267 17.33 -20.45 -5.26
C GLU A 267 16.89 -19.00 -5.05
N THR A 268 16.23 -18.76 -3.90
CA THR A 268 15.83 -17.43 -3.49
C THR A 268 16.98 -16.65 -2.85
N SER A 269 16.99 -15.34 -3.05
CA SER A 269 17.90 -14.41 -2.37
C SER A 269 17.42 -14.01 -0.97
N PHE A 270 16.24 -14.45 -0.56
CA PHE A 270 15.65 -14.13 0.75
C PHE A 270 16.55 -14.59 1.88
N ARG A 271 16.90 -13.67 2.75
CA ARG A 271 17.88 -13.91 3.84
C ARG A 271 17.32 -14.67 5.04
N GLY A 272 16.06 -15.11 4.97
CA GLY A 272 15.41 -15.89 6.03
C GLY A 272 14.83 -15.04 7.17
N PHE A 273 14.11 -15.68 8.07
CA PHE A 273 13.39 -15.02 9.18
C PHE A 273 14.34 -14.54 10.30
N ALA A 274 15.59 -15.03 10.35
CA ALA A 274 16.61 -14.53 11.28
C ALA A 274 16.93 -13.04 11.09
N LEU A 275 16.54 -12.45 9.96
CA LEU A 275 16.57 -10.99 9.72
C LEU A 275 15.88 -10.18 10.82
N SER A 276 14.88 -10.76 11.47
CA SER A 276 14.11 -10.09 12.52
C SER A 276 14.96 -9.70 13.74
N GLU A 277 16.14 -10.31 13.90
CA GLU A 277 17.04 -10.07 15.02
C GLU A 277 18.27 -9.18 14.66
N LEU A 278 18.39 -8.78 13.39
CA LEU A 278 19.55 -7.99 12.93
C LEU A 278 19.36 -6.49 13.18
N ASP A 279 20.45 -5.80 13.53
CA ASP A 279 20.45 -4.34 13.74
C ASP A 279 20.74 -3.60 12.43
N TYR A 280 19.67 -3.26 11.71
CA TYR A 280 19.73 -2.41 10.51
C TYR A 280 19.70 -0.94 10.90
N GLN A 281 20.61 -0.16 10.34
CA GLN A 281 20.66 1.28 10.52
C GLN A 281 20.51 1.99 9.18
N ALA A 282 19.50 2.87 9.08
CA ALA A 282 19.33 3.76 7.94
C ALA A 282 19.87 5.15 8.30
N SER A 283 20.61 5.76 7.38
CA SER A 283 21.07 7.15 7.49
C SER A 283 20.95 7.84 6.14
N ALA A 284 20.85 9.16 6.13
CA ALA A 284 20.78 9.91 4.91
C ALA A 284 21.74 11.10 4.95
N PHE A 285 22.22 11.52 3.77
CA PHE A 285 22.99 12.74 3.58
C PHE A 285 22.59 13.41 2.26
N THR A 286 22.83 14.70 2.18
CA THR A 286 22.57 15.46 0.97
C THR A 286 23.82 15.46 0.08
N CYS A 287 23.67 15.06 -1.19
CA CYS A 287 24.73 15.13 -2.18
C CYS A 287 24.85 16.59 -2.71
N ASP A 288 26.00 17.17 -2.62
CA ASP A 288 26.35 18.53 -3.09
C ASP A 288 27.03 18.55 -4.47
N GLY A 289 27.15 17.39 -5.12
CA GLY A 289 27.91 17.23 -6.36
C GLY A 289 27.29 17.91 -7.61
N CYS A 290 26.02 18.34 -7.56
CA CYS A 290 25.32 19.01 -8.65
C CYS A 290 24.04 19.71 -8.17
N PRO A 291 23.38 20.56 -9.01
CA PRO A 291 22.15 21.27 -8.63
C PRO A 291 20.94 20.40 -8.27
N ASN A 292 20.99 19.08 -8.50
CA ASN A 292 19.90 18.17 -8.10
C ASN A 292 19.78 18.00 -6.59
N ILE A 293 20.85 18.24 -5.82
CA ILE A 293 20.86 18.18 -4.34
C ILE A 293 20.15 16.92 -3.83
N CYS A 294 20.54 15.76 -4.37
CA CYS A 294 19.88 14.49 -4.06
C CYS A 294 20.07 14.10 -2.59
N GLU A 295 19.03 13.63 -1.96
CA GLU A 295 19.13 12.95 -0.68
C GLU A 295 19.55 11.49 -0.91
N ILE A 296 20.72 11.12 -0.36
CA ILE A 296 21.30 9.78 -0.50
C ILE A 296 21.05 9.02 0.78
N VAL A 297 20.41 7.84 0.66
CA VAL A 297 20.11 6.97 1.79
C VAL A 297 21.12 5.82 1.83
N ASN A 298 21.70 5.60 2.99
CA ASN A 298 22.55 4.44 3.30
C ASN A 298 21.76 3.43 4.14
N LEU A 299 21.94 2.16 3.85
CA LEU A 299 21.54 1.06 4.73
C LEU A 299 22.78 0.32 5.18
N SER A 300 22.95 0.22 6.49
CA SER A 300 24.04 -0.52 7.12
C SER A 300 23.50 -1.67 7.99
N LEU A 301 24.27 -2.72 8.10
CA LEU A 301 24.05 -3.84 9.01
C LEU A 301 25.34 -4.03 9.83
N ASP A 302 25.25 -4.00 11.14
CA ASP A 302 26.40 -4.12 12.06
C ASP A 302 27.54 -3.15 11.71
N GLY A 303 27.17 -1.92 11.30
CA GLY A 303 28.12 -0.87 10.89
C GLY A 303 28.72 -1.04 9.50
N LYS A 304 28.40 -2.10 8.76
CA LYS A 304 28.82 -2.29 7.35
C LYS A 304 27.74 -1.77 6.40
N LEU A 305 28.15 -0.94 5.44
CA LEU A 305 27.26 -0.44 4.41
C LEU A 305 26.81 -1.60 3.50
N LEU A 306 25.49 -1.83 3.40
CA LEU A 306 24.90 -2.85 2.55
C LEU A 306 24.43 -2.30 1.23
N ALA A 307 23.83 -1.10 1.24
CA ALA A 307 23.28 -0.49 0.05
C ALA A 307 23.21 1.03 0.19
N ARG A 308 23.18 1.70 -0.96
CA ARG A 308 23.02 3.13 -1.08
C ARG A 308 22.17 3.45 -2.31
N TRP A 309 21.24 4.41 -2.20
CA TRP A 309 20.38 4.84 -3.31
C TRP A 309 19.89 6.28 -3.10
N GLY A 310 19.11 6.80 -4.08
CA GLY A 310 18.54 8.15 -4.05
C GLY A 310 19.24 9.13 -5.00
N GLY A 311 20.39 8.72 -5.58
CA GLY A 311 21.11 9.50 -6.58
C GLY A 311 20.43 9.42 -7.96
N ARG A 312 20.28 10.57 -8.64
CA ARG A 312 19.75 10.61 -10.02
C ARG A 312 20.79 10.25 -11.09
N CYS A 313 22.06 10.22 -10.74
CA CYS A 313 23.17 10.02 -11.68
C CYS A 313 23.91 8.69 -11.48
N GLY A 314 23.48 7.84 -10.56
CA GLY A 314 24.10 6.55 -10.25
C GLY A 314 25.43 6.64 -9.47
N LYS A 315 26.00 7.83 -9.26
CA LYS A 315 27.33 8.03 -8.62
C LYS A 315 27.47 7.30 -7.27
N TRP A 316 26.38 7.16 -6.52
CA TRP A 316 26.38 6.62 -5.17
C TRP A 316 25.90 5.18 -5.07
N GLU A 317 25.52 4.56 -6.19
CA GLU A 317 24.93 3.21 -6.22
C GLU A 317 25.99 2.11 -6.34
N ASP A 318 27.19 2.45 -6.83
CA ASP A 318 28.31 1.52 -6.97
C ASP A 318 29.13 1.46 -5.66
N LEU A 319 28.92 0.42 -4.88
CA LEU A 319 29.61 0.22 -3.60
C LEU A 319 31.06 -0.27 -3.73
N GLU A 320 31.45 -0.83 -4.89
CA GLU A 320 32.80 -1.35 -5.10
C GLU A 320 33.84 -0.23 -5.26
N LEU A 321 33.45 0.91 -5.83
CA LEU A 321 34.33 2.06 -6.02
C LEU A 321 34.74 2.75 -4.70
N GLU A 322 33.93 2.64 -3.66
CA GLU A 322 34.20 3.31 -2.37
C GLU A 322 35.19 2.59 -1.45
N SER A 323 35.43 1.31 -1.67
CA SER A 323 36.41 0.58 -0.84
C SER A 323 37.85 1.07 -1.01
N SER A 324 38.16 1.77 -2.10
CA SER A 324 39.48 2.31 -2.41
C SER A 324 39.65 3.81 -2.07
N GLU A 325 38.57 4.58 -1.87
CA GLU A 325 38.64 6.03 -1.60
C GLU A 325 38.38 6.44 -0.14
N ARG A 326 38.16 5.48 0.79
CA ARG A 326 37.79 5.77 2.18
C ARG A 326 38.90 6.30 3.09
N VAL A 327 39.98 6.83 2.58
CA VAL A 327 41.11 7.31 3.41
C VAL A 327 41.21 8.86 3.49
N THR A 328 40.28 9.60 2.95
CA THR A 328 40.28 11.06 3.17
C THR A 328 38.92 11.57 3.59
N ASN A 329 38.78 11.73 4.90
CA ASN A 329 37.68 12.44 5.54
C ASN A 329 37.93 13.95 5.33
N PRO A 330 37.09 14.73 4.65
CA PRO A 330 37.13 16.19 4.77
C PRO A 330 36.27 16.59 5.95
N LYS A 331 36.80 17.45 6.75
CA LYS A 331 36.27 18.11 7.93
C LYS A 331 34.93 18.80 7.70
#